data_3dd82919eed87cf086f063de43ea67d3
#
_entry.id   3dd82919eed87cf086f063de43ea67d3
#
_cell.length_a   1.000
_cell.length_b   1.000
_cell.length_c   1.000
_cell.angle_alpha   90.00
_cell.angle_beta   90.00
_cell.angle_gamma   90.00
#
_symmetry.space_group_name_H-M   'P 1'
#
loop_
_entity.id
_entity.type
_entity.pdbx_description
1 polymer ?
#
loop_
_entity_poly.entity_id
_entity_poly.type
_entity_poly.pdbx_seq_one_letter_code
_entity_poly.pdbx_strand_id
1 'polypeptide(L)'
;MNLLTRGLLCAIHMRFDDRLQIEDKAYIEEFGEPDFERETQKFNRRLRAIEKLRKSDDQLERERLRELEMAKRKGVIDGLRTIFLAKERKLAGAHKGTSEFPELWDMLLEWKVKRKLTLADAACISKRSFKTVKNELHKAAVRKKRAEGQ
;
A
#
# COMPACT_ATOMS: atom_id res chain seq x y z
N MET A 1 -3.78 -21.98 -15.45
CA MET A 1 -4.42 -21.77 -16.77
C MET A 1 -5.90 -21.54 -16.56
N ASN A 2 -6.41 -20.38 -16.95
CA ASN A 2 -7.77 -19.93 -16.66
C ASN A 2 -8.77 -20.69 -17.58
N LEU A 3 -9.94 -21.06 -17.05
CA LEU A 3 -11.00 -21.79 -17.78
C LEU A 3 -11.40 -21.11 -19.11
N LEU A 4 -11.29 -19.78 -19.19
CA LEU A 4 -11.53 -18.98 -20.40
C LEU A 4 -10.51 -19.25 -21.51
N THR A 5 -9.24 -19.46 -21.18
CA THR A 5 -8.20 -19.77 -22.16
C THR A 5 -8.33 -21.18 -22.70
N ARG A 6 -8.79 -22.12 -21.89
CA ARG A 6 -9.10 -23.50 -22.35
C ARG A 6 -10.33 -23.52 -23.26
N GLY A 7 -11.38 -22.77 -22.92
CA GLY A 7 -12.59 -22.67 -23.72
C GLY A 7 -12.33 -22.05 -25.10
N LEU A 8 -11.50 -21.00 -25.18
CA LEU A 8 -11.16 -20.37 -26.47
C LEU A 8 -10.30 -21.26 -27.34
N LEU A 9 -9.34 -22.00 -26.78
CA LEU A 9 -8.50 -22.95 -27.50
C LEU A 9 -9.32 -24.15 -28.03
N CYS A 10 -10.26 -24.67 -27.22
CA CYS A 10 -11.18 -25.71 -27.67
C CYS A 10 -12.14 -25.20 -28.76
N ALA A 11 -12.68 -23.98 -28.64
CA ALA A 11 -13.58 -23.39 -29.64
C ALA A 11 -12.86 -23.11 -30.96
N ILE A 12 -11.59 -22.74 -30.92
CA ILE A 12 -10.75 -22.56 -32.12
C ILE A 12 -10.45 -23.93 -32.75
N HIS A 13 -10.15 -24.95 -31.96
CA HIS A 13 -9.90 -26.32 -32.47
C HIS A 13 -11.16 -26.93 -33.07
N MET A 14 -12.31 -26.87 -32.39
CA MET A 14 -13.58 -27.39 -32.90
C MET A 14 -14.05 -26.70 -34.18
N ARG A 15 -13.88 -25.38 -34.31
CA ARG A 15 -14.18 -24.67 -35.56
C ARG A 15 -13.24 -25.01 -36.70
N PHE A 16 -12.04 -25.48 -36.42
CA PHE A 16 -11.08 -25.91 -37.41
C PHE A 16 -11.40 -27.30 -37.93
N ASP A 17 -11.79 -28.24 -37.06
CA ASP A 17 -12.12 -29.62 -37.44
C ASP A 17 -13.44 -29.71 -38.23
N ASP A 18 -14.47 -28.90 -37.87
CA ASP A 18 -15.78 -28.93 -38.54
C ASP A 18 -15.82 -28.20 -39.90
N ARG A 19 -14.86 -27.34 -40.22
CA ARG A 19 -14.79 -26.56 -41.46
C ARG A 19 -13.82 -27.07 -42.51
N LEU A 20 -13.07 -28.10 -42.24
CA LEU A 20 -12.19 -28.75 -43.21
C LEU A 20 -12.93 -29.67 -44.19
N GLN A 21 -14.22 -29.35 -44.47
CA GLN A 21 -14.94 -30.02 -45.55
C GLN A 21 -14.90 -29.15 -46.81
N ILE A 22 -14.29 -29.75 -47.83
CA ILE A 22 -14.41 -29.50 -49.29
C ILE A 22 -14.15 -28.08 -49.81
N GLU A 23 -14.69 -27.01 -49.19
CA GLU A 23 -14.44 -25.62 -49.61
C GLU A 23 -13.07 -25.09 -49.18
N ASP A 24 -12.53 -25.61 -48.07
CA ASP A 24 -11.22 -25.19 -47.56
C ASP A 24 -10.06 -25.82 -48.38
N LYS A 25 -10.26 -26.95 -49.05
CA LYS A 25 -9.23 -27.52 -49.94
C LYS A 25 -8.91 -26.59 -51.10
N ALA A 26 -9.91 -25.97 -51.69
CA ALA A 26 -9.72 -25.04 -52.81
C ALA A 26 -8.99 -23.76 -52.30
N TYR A 27 -9.31 -23.29 -51.09
CA TYR A 27 -8.64 -22.15 -50.48
C TYR A 27 -7.18 -22.45 -50.13
N ILE A 28 -6.90 -23.63 -49.58
CA ILE A 28 -5.54 -24.08 -49.25
C ILE A 28 -4.69 -24.29 -50.52
N GLU A 29 -5.29 -24.81 -51.59
CA GLU A 29 -4.62 -24.97 -52.89
C GLU A 29 -4.29 -23.60 -53.54
N GLU A 30 -5.15 -22.60 -53.36
CA GLU A 30 -4.97 -21.25 -53.93
C GLU A 30 -4.05 -20.36 -53.10
N PHE A 31 -4.12 -20.42 -51.77
CA PHE A 31 -3.43 -19.49 -50.85
C PHE A 31 -2.34 -20.14 -49.97
N GLY A 32 -2.18 -21.46 -50.04
CA GLY A 32 -1.25 -22.24 -49.22
C GLY A 32 -1.78 -22.52 -47.82
N GLU A 33 -1.14 -23.47 -47.13
CA GLU A 33 -1.48 -23.78 -45.74
C GLU A 33 -1.30 -22.55 -44.82
N PRO A 34 -2.29 -22.23 -43.97
CA PRO A 34 -2.14 -21.16 -43.03
C PRO A 34 -0.97 -21.45 -42.06
N ASP A 35 -0.01 -20.55 -41.98
CA ASP A 35 1.14 -20.67 -41.07
C ASP A 35 0.66 -20.57 -39.61
N PHE A 36 0.20 -21.70 -39.10
CA PHE A 36 -0.39 -21.86 -37.76
C PHE A 36 0.60 -21.50 -36.66
N GLU A 37 1.88 -21.78 -36.88
CA GLU A 37 2.92 -21.39 -35.91
C GLU A 37 3.08 -19.88 -35.82
N ARG A 38 3.04 -19.20 -36.95
CA ARG A 38 3.18 -17.73 -37.00
C ARG A 38 1.99 -17.03 -36.36
N GLU A 39 0.77 -17.50 -36.56
CA GLU A 39 -0.43 -16.95 -35.93
C GLU A 39 -0.46 -17.24 -34.42
N THR A 40 -0.06 -18.44 -34.00
CA THR A 40 0.09 -18.80 -32.57
C THR A 40 1.16 -17.94 -31.88
N GLN A 41 2.29 -17.66 -32.54
CA GLN A 41 3.33 -16.79 -32.02
C GLN A 41 2.83 -15.36 -31.90
N LYS A 42 2.09 -14.82 -32.87
CA LYS A 42 1.47 -13.48 -32.79
C LYS A 42 0.49 -13.39 -31.62
N PHE A 43 -0.37 -14.40 -31.47
CA PHE A 43 -1.32 -14.47 -30.36
C PHE A 43 -0.62 -14.49 -29.00
N ASN A 44 0.40 -15.34 -28.84
CA ASN A 44 1.18 -15.43 -27.62
C ASN A 44 1.92 -14.13 -27.29
N ARG A 45 2.42 -13.39 -28.30
CA ARG A 45 3.02 -12.06 -28.10
C ARG A 45 1.99 -11.06 -27.60
N ARG A 46 0.76 -11.06 -28.15
CA ARG A 46 -0.34 -10.20 -27.68
C ARG A 46 -0.75 -10.53 -26.26
N LEU A 47 -0.88 -11.80 -25.90
CA LEU A 47 -1.20 -12.21 -24.52
C LEU A 47 -0.14 -11.73 -23.52
N ARG A 48 1.14 -11.91 -23.84
CA ARG A 48 2.25 -11.43 -22.98
C ARG A 48 2.23 -9.91 -22.82
N ALA A 49 1.90 -9.17 -23.88
CA ALA A 49 1.77 -7.72 -23.80
C ALA A 49 0.61 -7.28 -22.90
N ILE A 50 -0.56 -7.91 -23.02
CA ILE A 50 -1.73 -7.65 -22.15
C ILE A 50 -1.41 -7.98 -20.69
N GLU A 51 -0.75 -9.10 -20.44
CA GLU A 51 -0.35 -9.52 -19.09
C GLU A 51 0.66 -8.56 -18.45
N LYS A 52 1.57 -8.02 -19.27
CA LYS A 52 2.53 -6.98 -18.82
C LYS A 52 1.83 -5.66 -18.48
N LEU A 53 0.85 -5.24 -19.29
CA LEU A 53 0.05 -4.04 -19.02
C LEU A 53 -0.78 -4.21 -17.74
N ARG A 54 -1.44 -5.34 -17.55
CA ARG A 54 -2.21 -5.64 -16.34
C ARG A 54 -1.35 -5.61 -15.07
N LYS A 55 -0.13 -6.16 -15.11
CA LYS A 55 0.82 -6.08 -13.98
C LYS A 55 1.25 -4.64 -13.70
N SER A 56 1.38 -3.81 -14.73
CA SER A 56 1.71 -2.39 -14.59
C SER A 56 0.57 -1.62 -13.91
N ASP A 57 -0.68 -1.88 -14.28
CA ASP A 57 -1.86 -1.25 -13.68
C ASP A 57 -2.03 -1.62 -12.20
N ASP A 58 -1.86 -2.91 -11.86
CA ASP A 58 -1.87 -3.38 -10.46
C ASP A 58 -0.77 -2.74 -9.62
N GLN A 59 0.39 -2.47 -10.19
CA GLN A 59 1.47 -1.76 -9.50
C GLN A 59 1.13 -0.29 -9.24
N LEU A 60 0.62 0.40 -10.24
CA LEU A 60 0.17 1.79 -10.15
C LEU A 60 -0.94 1.97 -9.11
N GLU A 61 -1.91 1.05 -9.06
CA GLU A 61 -2.97 1.07 -8.06
C GLU A 61 -2.42 0.87 -6.64
N ARG A 62 -1.48 -0.06 -6.44
CA ARG A 62 -0.81 -0.26 -5.15
C ARG A 62 -0.02 0.97 -4.70
N GLU A 63 0.64 1.66 -5.62
CA GLU A 63 1.37 2.90 -5.33
C GLU A 63 0.41 4.01 -4.91
N ARG A 64 -0.70 4.21 -5.63
CA ARG A 64 -1.75 5.17 -5.26
C ARG A 64 -2.34 4.90 -3.88
N LEU A 65 -2.62 3.64 -3.55
CA LEU A 65 -3.12 3.27 -2.23
C LEU A 65 -2.10 3.58 -1.13
N ARG A 66 -0.81 3.30 -1.35
CA ARG A 66 0.26 3.65 -0.41
C ARG A 66 0.37 5.16 -0.20
N GLU A 67 0.32 5.94 -1.26
CA GLU A 67 0.35 7.41 -1.19
C GLU A 67 -0.84 7.96 -0.39
N LEU A 68 -2.04 7.40 -0.60
CA LEU A 68 -3.25 7.78 0.11
C LEU A 68 -3.15 7.45 1.62
N GLU A 69 -2.61 6.28 1.96
CA GLU A 69 -2.37 5.89 3.36
C GLU A 69 -1.33 6.80 4.03
N MET A 70 -0.24 7.11 3.31
CA MET A 70 0.79 8.03 3.78
C MET A 70 0.22 9.44 4.01
N ALA A 71 -0.61 9.95 3.10
CA ALA A 71 -1.25 11.25 3.23
C ALA A 71 -2.21 11.29 4.43
N LYS A 72 -3.03 10.26 4.63
CA LYS A 72 -3.91 10.11 5.80
C LYS A 72 -3.11 10.09 7.10
N ARG A 73 -2.04 9.31 7.14
CA ARG A 73 -1.15 9.23 8.31
C ARG A 73 -0.50 10.57 8.63
N LYS A 74 -0.01 11.29 7.61
CA LYS A 74 0.55 12.64 7.77
C LYS A 74 -0.46 13.60 8.36
N GLY A 75 -1.70 13.62 7.87
CA GLY A 75 -2.78 14.46 8.41
C GLY A 75 -3.06 14.19 9.89
N VAL A 76 -3.06 12.92 10.31
CA VAL A 76 -3.20 12.55 11.73
C VAL A 76 -2.03 13.08 12.56
N ILE A 77 -0.79 12.92 12.11
CA ILE A 77 0.41 13.39 12.81
C ILE A 77 0.39 14.91 12.96
N ASP A 78 0.03 15.64 11.91
CA ASP A 78 -0.03 17.10 11.94
C ASP A 78 -1.14 17.60 12.88
N GLY A 79 -2.30 16.94 12.92
CA GLY A 79 -3.36 17.22 13.88
C GLY A 79 -2.90 16.99 15.32
N LEU A 80 -2.27 15.86 15.62
CA LEU A 80 -1.74 15.55 16.95
C LEU A 80 -0.62 16.51 17.37
N ARG A 81 0.23 16.94 16.44
CA ARG A 81 1.26 17.97 16.68
C ARG A 81 0.64 19.28 17.11
N THR A 82 -0.40 19.72 16.43
CA THR A 82 -1.09 20.97 16.77
C THR A 82 -1.63 20.93 18.20
N ILE A 83 -2.27 19.83 18.59
CA ILE A 83 -2.79 19.63 19.93
C ILE A 83 -1.67 19.58 20.97
N PHE A 84 -0.59 18.84 20.69
CA PHE A 84 0.56 18.74 21.59
C PHE A 84 1.20 20.10 21.86
N LEU A 85 1.50 20.87 20.82
CA LEU A 85 2.13 22.18 20.94
C LEU A 85 1.20 23.22 21.61
N ALA A 86 -0.11 23.14 21.36
CA ALA A 86 -1.09 24.00 22.03
C ALA A 86 -1.11 23.73 23.55
N LYS A 87 -1.11 22.44 23.93
CA LYS A 87 -1.07 22.04 25.35
C LYS A 87 0.25 22.42 26.01
N GLU A 88 1.38 22.25 25.33
CA GLU A 88 2.71 22.67 25.79
C GLU A 88 2.74 24.17 26.08
N ARG A 89 2.24 25.02 25.16
CA ARG A 89 2.15 26.47 25.36
C ARG A 89 1.29 26.84 26.58
N LYS A 90 0.15 26.15 26.74
CA LYS A 90 -0.74 26.38 27.88
C LYS A 90 -0.06 26.05 29.20
N LEU A 91 0.65 24.92 29.28
CA LEU A 91 1.38 24.50 30.46
C LEU A 91 2.58 25.43 30.76
N ALA A 92 3.33 25.82 29.74
CA ALA A 92 4.43 26.78 29.89
C ALA A 92 3.97 28.15 30.37
N GLY A 93 2.78 28.60 29.96
CA GLY A 93 2.17 29.83 30.45
C GLY A 93 1.72 29.75 31.93
N ALA A 94 1.25 28.55 32.36
CA ALA A 94 0.81 28.34 33.74
C ALA A 94 1.97 28.11 34.74
N HIS A 95 3.09 27.54 34.27
CA HIS A 95 4.24 27.17 35.10
C HIS A 95 5.51 27.91 34.63
N LYS A 96 5.62 29.19 34.95
CA LYS A 96 6.81 29.99 34.64
C LYS A 96 8.05 29.37 35.30
N GLY A 97 8.99 28.89 34.46
CA GLY A 97 10.29 28.37 34.93
C GLY A 97 10.46 26.86 34.92
N THR A 98 9.44 26.06 34.64
CA THR A 98 9.54 24.62 34.47
C THR A 98 9.58 24.25 32.99
N SER A 99 10.65 23.59 32.56
CA SER A 99 10.79 23.09 31.16
C SER A 99 10.28 21.66 30.96
N GLU A 100 9.90 20.98 32.06
CA GLU A 100 9.48 19.58 32.02
C GLU A 100 8.00 19.43 32.37
N PHE A 101 7.22 18.98 31.41
CA PHE A 101 5.78 18.71 31.57
C PHE A 101 5.52 17.20 31.40
N PRO A 102 5.58 16.42 32.53
CA PRO A 102 5.38 14.95 32.45
C PRO A 102 4.04 14.56 31.85
N GLU A 103 3.00 15.38 32.05
CA GLU A 103 1.65 15.14 31.49
C GLU A 103 1.60 15.11 29.95
N LEU A 104 2.48 15.87 29.29
CA LEU A 104 2.58 15.85 27.81
C LEU A 104 3.13 14.52 27.32
N TRP A 105 4.08 13.96 28.02
CA TRP A 105 4.70 12.70 27.67
C TRP A 105 3.78 11.51 27.98
N ASP A 106 3.00 11.60 29.04
CA ASP A 106 1.98 10.61 29.37
C ASP A 106 0.89 10.60 28.30
N MET A 107 0.43 11.77 27.85
CA MET A 107 -0.50 11.92 26.73
C MET A 107 0.08 11.37 25.42
N LEU A 108 1.35 11.68 25.12
CA LEU A 108 2.01 11.20 23.91
C LEU A 108 2.21 9.67 23.93
N LEU A 109 2.50 9.09 25.10
CA LEU A 109 2.57 7.65 25.29
C LEU A 109 1.22 6.98 25.02
N GLU A 110 0.15 7.56 25.54
CA GLU A 110 -1.21 7.08 25.31
C GLU A 110 -1.58 7.09 23.81
N TRP A 111 -1.28 8.20 23.12
CA TRP A 111 -1.49 8.29 21.67
C TRP A 111 -0.65 7.28 20.90
N LYS A 112 0.61 7.07 21.33
CA LYS A 112 1.48 6.07 20.70
C LYS A 112 0.87 4.68 20.76
N VAL A 113 0.32 4.30 21.91
CA VAL A 113 -0.31 2.97 22.06
C VAL A 113 -1.63 2.89 21.31
N LYS A 114 -2.55 3.83 21.54
CA LYS A 114 -3.89 3.81 20.92
C LYS A 114 -3.86 3.90 19.39
N ARG A 115 -2.94 4.68 18.82
CA ARG A 115 -2.85 4.95 17.38
C ARG A 115 -1.70 4.24 16.69
N LYS A 116 -1.02 3.34 17.36
CA LYS A 116 0.13 2.58 16.84
C LYS A 116 1.20 3.47 16.20
N LEU A 117 1.49 4.61 16.85
CA LEU A 117 2.50 5.56 16.37
C LEU A 117 3.91 5.01 16.56
N THR A 118 4.79 5.29 15.61
CA THR A 118 6.22 4.98 15.71
C THR A 118 6.93 6.03 16.60
N LEU A 119 8.17 5.76 17.00
CA LEU A 119 9.00 6.76 17.69
C LEU A 119 9.31 7.96 16.79
N ALA A 120 9.41 7.75 15.46
CA ALA A 120 9.60 8.83 14.51
C ALA A 120 8.37 9.74 14.44
N ASP A 121 7.17 9.17 14.45
CA ASP A 121 5.92 9.94 14.52
C ASP A 121 5.85 10.78 15.83
N ALA A 122 6.22 10.19 16.96
CA ALA A 122 6.27 10.88 18.23
C ALA A 122 7.30 12.03 18.26
N ALA A 123 8.45 11.84 17.59
CA ALA A 123 9.44 12.89 17.40
C ALA A 123 8.91 14.03 16.53
N CYS A 124 8.20 13.72 15.45
CA CYS A 124 7.52 14.70 14.61
C CYS A 124 6.45 15.49 15.37
N ILE A 125 5.63 14.82 16.20
CA ILE A 125 4.57 15.43 17.00
C ILE A 125 5.14 16.40 18.02
N SER A 126 6.16 15.97 18.79
CA SER A 126 6.75 16.77 19.88
C SER A 126 7.78 17.80 19.41
N LYS A 127 8.22 17.76 18.16
CA LYS A 127 9.36 18.55 17.65
C LYS A 127 10.65 18.38 18.47
N ARG A 128 10.86 17.19 19.04
CA ARG A 128 12.02 16.87 19.86
C ARG A 128 12.90 15.82 19.17
N SER A 129 14.17 15.73 19.58
CA SER A 129 15.07 14.71 19.07
C SER A 129 14.57 13.29 19.40
N PHE A 130 14.88 12.33 18.55
CA PHE A 130 14.53 10.94 18.76
C PHE A 130 15.02 10.40 20.11
N LYS A 131 16.23 10.77 20.53
CA LYS A 131 16.82 10.40 21.81
C LYS A 131 16.00 10.95 22.98
N THR A 132 15.62 12.22 22.93
CA THR A 132 14.78 12.86 23.95
C THR A 132 13.45 12.16 24.06
N VAL A 133 12.75 11.96 22.93
CA VAL A 133 11.44 11.29 22.89
C VAL A 133 11.51 9.87 23.46
N LYS A 134 12.53 9.09 23.10
CA LYS A 134 12.72 7.73 23.62
C LYS A 134 12.85 7.76 25.15
N ASN A 135 13.68 8.64 25.69
CA ASN A 135 13.90 8.75 27.13
C ASN A 135 12.65 9.20 27.89
N GLU A 136 11.96 10.21 27.38
CA GLU A 136 10.77 10.75 28.04
C GLU A 136 9.58 9.77 28.00
N LEU A 137 9.38 9.08 26.87
CA LEU A 137 8.37 8.02 26.78
C LEU A 137 8.70 6.84 27.71
N HIS A 138 9.98 6.53 27.90
CA HIS A 138 10.38 5.50 28.87
C HIS A 138 10.03 5.93 30.30
N LYS A 139 10.36 7.18 30.70
CA LYS A 139 9.99 7.74 32.00
C LYS A 139 8.47 7.74 32.20
N ALA A 140 7.69 8.10 31.17
CA ALA A 140 6.22 8.07 31.17
C ALA A 140 5.71 6.65 31.39
N ALA A 141 6.27 5.66 30.69
CA ALA A 141 5.89 4.25 30.85
C ALA A 141 6.17 3.72 32.27
N VAL A 142 7.30 4.13 32.87
CA VAL A 142 7.65 3.76 34.26
C VAL A 142 6.67 4.39 35.24
N ARG A 143 6.32 5.68 35.07
CA ARG A 143 5.30 6.35 35.93
C ARG A 143 3.97 5.63 35.88
N LYS A 144 3.52 5.29 34.66
CA LYS A 144 2.26 4.58 34.46
C LYS A 144 2.24 3.21 35.15
N LYS A 145 3.29 2.44 35.00
CA LYS A 145 3.40 1.12 35.68
C LYS A 145 3.36 1.24 37.21
N ARG A 146 3.98 2.28 37.78
CA ARG A 146 3.94 2.52 39.23
C ARG A 146 2.54 2.90 39.70
N ALA A 147 1.80 3.67 38.91
CA ALA A 147 0.42 4.04 39.22
C ALA A 147 -0.56 2.89 39.14
N GLU A 148 -0.31 1.93 38.20
CA GLU A 148 -1.15 0.74 38.02
C GLU A 148 -0.83 -0.40 39.04
N GLY A 149 0.33 -0.35 39.69
CA GLY A 149 0.79 -1.35 40.68
C GLY A 149 0.51 -1.00 42.14
N GLN A 150 -0.16 0.12 42.37
CA GLN A 150 -0.69 0.51 43.65
C GLN A 150 -2.21 0.30 43.71
#